data_4d8c6e998575f324563f1e3ba851cfac
#
_entry.id   4d8c6e998575f324563f1e3ba851cfac
#
_cell.length_a   1.000
_cell.length_b   1.000
_cell.length_c   1.000
_cell.angle_alpha   90.00
_cell.angle_beta   90.00
_cell.angle_gamma   90.00
#
_symmetry.space_group_name_H-M   'P 1'
#
loop_
_entity.id
_entity.type
_entity.pdbx_description
1 polymer ?
#
loop_
_entity_poly.entity_id
_entity_poly.type
_entity_poly.pdbx_seq_one_letter_code
_entity_poly.pdbx_strand_id
1 'polypeptide(L)' 'HILRKRIECKLELDYVSRETGISTKLIQAVEQADRKPFSSVLSYKMTERKLDTYYTIKLNMTHKEKKIPSFLRSKIGSQ' A
#
# COMPACT_ATOMS: atom_id res chain seq x y z
N HIS A 1 10.22 4.10 2.05
CA HIS A 1 9.35 4.94 1.65
C HIS A 1 8.25 4.45 0.80
N ILE A 2 7.35 5.32 0.52
CA ILE A 2 6.10 5.02 -0.19
C ILE A 2 6.37 4.43 -1.57
N LEU A 3 7.25 5.07 -2.34
CA LEU A 3 7.56 4.56 -3.67
C LEU A 3 8.13 3.14 -3.60
N ARG A 4 9.06 2.91 -2.69
CA ARG A 4 9.66 1.59 -2.56
C ARG A 4 8.62 0.55 -2.20
N LYS A 5 7.71 0.89 -1.30
CA LYS A 5 6.67 -0.05 -0.89
C LYS A 5 5.75 -0.40 -2.05
N ARG A 6 5.40 0.60 -2.87
CA ARG A 6 4.56 0.33 -4.03
C ARG A 6 5.27 -0.62 -5.00
N ILE A 7 6.56 -0.41 -5.21
CA ILE A 7 7.33 -1.25 -6.10
C ILE A 7 7.42 -2.67 -5.55
N GLU A 8 7.61 -2.80 -4.25
CA GLU A 8 7.66 -4.12 -3.62
C GLU A 8 6.33 -4.85 -3.74
N CYS A 9 5.22 -4.12 -3.71
CA CYS A 9 3.90 -4.70 -3.90
C CYS A 9 3.61 -5.01 -5.37
N LYS A 10 4.44 -4.50 -6.27
CA LYS A 10 4.27 -4.67 -7.72
C LYS A 10 2.93 -4.10 -8.18
N LEU A 11 2.57 -2.94 -7.65
CA LEU A 11 1.29 -2.31 -7.97
C LEU A 11 1.50 -1.09 -8.84
N GLU A 12 0.57 -0.88 -9.77
CA GLU A 12 0.60 0.28 -10.63
C GLU A 12 -0.17 1.43 -10.00
N LEU A 13 0.18 2.65 -10.40
CA LEU A 13 -0.46 3.83 -9.86
C LEU A 13 -1.97 3.81 -10.04
N ASP A 14 -2.44 3.45 -11.22
CA ASP A 14 -3.88 3.43 -11.49
C ASP A 14 -4.61 2.47 -10.58
N TYR A 15 -4.02 1.31 -10.35
CA TYR A 15 -4.63 0.31 -9.48
C TYR A 15 -4.74 0.85 -8.04
N VAL A 16 -3.63 1.41 -7.54
CA VAL A 16 -3.60 1.95 -6.18
C VAL A 16 -4.59 3.10 -6.05
N SER A 17 -4.66 3.95 -7.08
CA SER A 17 -5.59 5.07 -7.06
C SER A 17 -7.04 4.59 -6.93
N ARG A 18 -7.40 3.57 -7.68
CA ARG A 18 -8.76 3.04 -7.61
C ARG A 18 -9.06 2.40 -6.26
N GLU A 19 -8.08 1.71 -5.71
CA GLU A 19 -8.29 1.01 -4.43
C GLU A 19 -8.38 1.97 -3.25
N THR A 20 -7.61 3.05 -3.28
CA THR A 20 -7.53 3.96 -2.15
C THR A 20 -8.40 5.19 -2.30
N GLY A 21 -8.84 5.49 -3.52
CA GLY A 21 -9.57 6.72 -3.78
C GLY A 21 -8.68 7.96 -3.83
N ILE A 22 -7.36 7.77 -3.84
CA ILE A 22 -6.41 8.87 -3.91
C ILE A 22 -5.97 9.01 -5.37
N SER A 23 -6.00 10.23 -5.91
CA SER A 23 -5.65 10.42 -7.32
C SER A 23 -4.18 10.04 -7.57
N THR A 24 -3.90 9.59 -8.79
CA THR A 24 -2.52 9.23 -9.15
C THR A 24 -1.58 10.39 -8.96
N LYS A 25 -2.05 11.61 -9.23
CA LYS A 25 -1.24 12.81 -9.08
C LYS A 25 -0.78 12.97 -7.63
N LEU A 26 -1.69 12.76 -6.68
CA LEU A 26 -1.35 12.88 -5.26
C LEU A 26 -0.44 11.75 -4.81
N ILE A 27 -0.65 10.55 -5.32
CA ILE A 27 0.22 9.42 -4.99
C ILE A 27 1.65 9.72 -5.46
N GLN A 28 1.79 10.21 -6.69
CA GLN A 28 3.10 10.56 -7.21
C GLN A 28 3.75 11.68 -6.39
N ALA A 29 2.95 12.65 -5.96
CA ALA A 29 3.47 13.74 -5.14
C ALA A 29 4.06 13.21 -3.84
N VAL A 30 3.36 12.28 -3.20
CA VAL A 30 3.87 11.68 -1.97
C VAL A 30 5.17 10.91 -2.25
N GLU A 31 5.22 10.20 -3.37
CA GLU A 31 6.42 9.43 -3.73
C GLU A 31 7.62 10.34 -3.96
N GLN A 32 7.38 11.55 -4.43
CA GLN A 32 8.44 12.51 -4.70
C GLN A 32 8.66 13.47 -3.53
N ALA A 33 7.94 13.28 -2.45
CA ALA A 33 7.98 14.17 -1.29
C ALA A 33 7.63 15.60 -1.68
N ASP A 34 6.73 15.78 -2.62
CA ASP A 34 6.28 17.08 -3.11
C ASP A 34 4.95 17.42 -2.47
N ARG A 35 4.94 18.46 -1.63
CA ARG A 35 3.74 18.86 -0.91
C ARG A 35 2.89 19.90 -1.64
N LYS A 36 3.35 20.37 -2.78
CA LYS A 36 2.66 21.44 -3.49
C LYS A 36 1.20 21.16 -3.84
N PRO A 37 0.85 19.94 -4.31
CA PRO A 37 -0.55 19.68 -4.66
C PRO A 37 -1.48 19.59 -3.45
N PHE A 38 -0.94 19.59 -2.24
CA PHE A 38 -1.76 19.42 -1.04
C PHE A 38 -2.12 20.77 -0.44
N SER A 39 -3.33 20.85 0.10
CA SER A 39 -3.82 22.11 0.66
C SER A 39 -3.15 22.43 2.01
N SER A 40 -2.59 21.43 2.68
CA SER A 40 -1.95 21.66 3.97
C SER A 40 -0.96 20.54 4.27
N VAL A 41 -0.09 20.79 5.25
CA VAL A 41 0.83 19.77 5.70
C VAL A 41 0.08 18.58 6.27
N LEU A 42 -1.01 18.84 6.97
CA LEU A 42 -1.82 17.76 7.53
C LEU A 42 -2.39 16.87 6.43
N SER A 43 -2.91 17.49 5.38
CA SER A 43 -3.45 16.73 4.24
C SER A 43 -2.39 15.84 3.62
N TYR A 44 -1.18 16.35 3.46
CA TYR A 44 -0.07 15.57 2.93
C TYR A 44 0.25 14.38 3.83
N LYS A 45 0.36 14.62 5.13
CA LYS A 45 0.69 13.56 6.08
C LYS A 45 -0.38 12.50 6.16
N MET A 46 -1.64 12.90 6.10
CA MET A 46 -2.74 11.94 6.14
C MET A 46 -2.74 11.05 4.90
N THR A 47 -2.48 11.64 3.74
CA THR A 47 -2.40 10.87 2.50
C THR A 47 -1.22 9.90 2.54
N GLU A 48 -0.08 10.37 3.02
CA GLU A 48 1.09 9.53 3.15
C GLU A 48 0.83 8.36 4.08
N ARG A 49 0.21 8.61 5.22
CA ARG A 49 -0.11 7.55 6.18
C ARG A 49 -1.09 6.55 5.59
N LYS A 50 -2.08 7.02 4.87
CA LYS A 50 -3.06 6.15 4.26
C LYS A 50 -2.41 5.19 3.27
N LEU A 51 -1.50 5.72 2.45
CA LEU A 51 -0.77 4.89 1.50
C LEU A 51 0.14 3.91 2.21
N ASP A 52 0.82 4.36 3.25
CA ASP A 52 1.72 3.50 4.00
C ASP A 52 0.97 2.32 4.61
N THR A 53 -0.18 2.58 5.21
CA THR A 53 -1.02 1.54 5.79
C THR A 53 -1.49 0.57 4.71
N TYR A 54 -1.93 1.11 3.59
CA TYR A 54 -2.41 0.28 2.49
C TYR A 54 -1.33 -0.68 2.00
N TYR A 55 -0.12 -0.19 1.77
CA TYR A 55 0.96 -1.03 1.29
C TYR A 55 1.39 -2.04 2.34
N THR A 56 1.41 -1.65 3.60
CA THR A 56 1.78 -2.55 4.68
C THR A 56 0.83 -3.74 4.73
N ILE A 57 -0.46 -3.47 4.60
CA ILE A 57 -1.46 -4.54 4.59
C ILE A 57 -1.27 -5.46 3.38
N LYS A 58 -1.00 -4.88 2.21
CA LYS A 58 -0.78 -5.68 1.01
C LYS A 58 0.44 -6.57 1.14
N LEU A 59 1.53 -6.04 1.69
CA LEU A 59 2.74 -6.83 1.88
C LEU A 59 2.50 -7.96 2.87
N ASN A 60 1.77 -7.69 3.95
CA ASN A 60 1.47 -8.73 4.93
C ASN A 60 0.61 -9.83 4.33
N MET A 61 -0.36 -9.47 3.52
CA MET A 61 -1.20 -10.46 2.88
C MET A 61 -0.39 -11.35 1.95
N THR A 62 0.52 -10.75 1.19
CA THR A 62 1.38 -11.50 0.30
C THR A 62 2.27 -12.46 1.08
N HIS A 63 2.81 -11.98 2.19
CA HIS A 63 3.66 -12.84 3.03
C HIS A 63 2.87 -14.01 3.60
N LYS A 64 1.66 -13.76 4.04
CA LYS A 64 0.83 -14.82 4.58
C LYS A 64 0.55 -15.88 3.53
N GLU A 65 0.24 -15.46 2.33
CA GLU A 65 -0.02 -16.39 1.25
C GLU A 65 1.18 -17.28 0.96
N LYS A 66 2.37 -16.69 1.04
CA LYS A 66 3.58 -17.46 0.81
C LYS A 66 3.85 -18.45 1.93
N LYS A 67 3.53 -18.08 3.15
CA LYS A 67 3.78 -18.94 4.29
C LYS A 67 2.84 -20.11 4.36
N ILE A 68 1.64 -19.96 3.90
CA ILE A 68 0.69 -21.06 3.94
C ILE A 68 1.07 -22.03 2.84
N PRO A 69 1.66 -23.15 3.19
CA PRO A 69 1.94 -24.15 2.19
C PRO A 69 0.63 -24.80 1.96
N SER A 70 0.08 -24.63 1.88
CA SER A 70 -1.05 -25.11 1.80
C SER A 70 -1.44 -26.25 2.43
N PHE A 71 -1.25 -26.21 3.18
CA PHE A 71 -1.72 -26.63 3.85
C PHE A 71 -2.05 -26.91 4.49
N LEU A 72 -1.86 -27.28 4.62
CA LEU A 72 -1.94 -27.14 5.46
C LEU A 72 -2.40 -26.67 6.16
N ARG A 73 -2.67 -26.66 6.18
CA ARG A 73 -2.95 -26.00 6.99
C ARG A 73 -3.97 -25.93 7.27
N SER A 74 -4.21 -26.78 7.12
CA SER A 74 -4.91 -26.64 7.52
C SER A 74 -5.57 -26.90 8.10
N LYS A 75 -5.52 -27.53 8.19
CA LYS A 75 -5.82 -27.57 8.88
C LYS A 75 -6.18 -27.35 9.52
N ILE A 76 -6.11 -27.73 9.40
CA ILE A 76 -6.13 -27.37 10.17
C ILE A 76 -6.41 -27.02 10.69
N GLY A 77 -6.49 -27.61 10.58
CA GLY A 77 -6.55 -27.15 11.23
C GLY A 77 -6.54 -26.90 11.51
N SER A 78 -6.54 -27.42 11.42
CA SER A 78 -6.38 -27.07 11.83
C SER A 78 -6.18 -26.74 11.99
N GLN A 79 -6.18 -27.25 11.86
CA GLN A 79 -5.97 -26.93 12.15
C GLN A 79 -5.88 -26.55 12.45
#